data_81427fa2e9cf62b4471886115da3e703
#
_entry.id   81427fa2e9cf62b4471886115da3e703
#
_cell.length_a   1.000
_cell.length_b   1.000
_cell.length_c   1.000
_cell.angle_alpha   90.00
_cell.angle_beta   90.00
_cell.angle_gamma   90.00
#
_symmetry.space_group_name_H-M   'P 1'
#
loop_
_entity.id
_entity.type
_entity.pdbx_description
1 polymer ?
#
loop_
_entity_poly.entity_id
_entity_poly.type
_entity_poly.pdbx_seq_one_letter_code
_entity_poly.pdbx_strand_id
1 'polypeptide(L)'
;MTSEYHAESEAEELRRALVVTQRQLAKQKQRTDELVAATHEAAKAAMLALGPVGKVSPPSLGKRRGKPEVALWHLSDWQGAKRTATYDTEVMRQRVMRFADKAAVLTEVHRAHHPVNNCVIMFGGDMVEGLFNFPTQAHEIDSTLFEQYVNVSRLIVDVVRQALATYKHVTVVAEWGNHGRIGSKRDGVPRSDNVDRMCYELARQLLEGNPRLTWQDCPEDIQRVEIGNYRAILIHGDEVGRNGFASPMTIVAHCARWQSGSRWDFGLWF
;
A
#
# COMPACT_ATOMS: atom_id res chain seq x y z
N MET A 1 53.22 -0.76 29.31
CA MET A 1 53.57 -1.61 28.18
C MET A 1 52.69 -2.87 28.05
N THR A 2 52.45 -3.70 29.08
CA THR A 2 51.56 -4.89 28.96
C THR A 2 50.08 -4.57 28.77
N SER A 3 49.56 -3.50 29.35
CA SER A 3 48.14 -3.11 29.26
C SER A 3 47.78 -2.55 27.88
N GLU A 4 48.66 -1.80 27.23
CA GLU A 4 48.42 -1.24 25.87
C GLU A 4 48.44 -2.35 24.80
N TYR A 5 49.31 -3.33 24.94
CA TYR A 5 49.40 -4.47 24.02
C TYR A 5 48.14 -5.36 24.06
N HIS A 6 47.54 -5.53 25.25
CA HIS A 6 46.28 -6.25 25.39
C HIS A 6 45.09 -5.47 24.78
N ALA A 7 45.04 -4.15 24.95
CA ALA A 7 43.98 -3.32 24.36
C ALA A 7 44.07 -3.26 22.82
N GLU A 8 45.27 -3.23 22.24
CA GLU A 8 45.46 -3.28 20.79
C GLU A 8 45.06 -4.65 20.22
N SER A 9 45.41 -5.75 20.90
CA SER A 9 45.00 -7.10 20.48
C SER A 9 43.48 -7.29 20.51
N GLU A 10 42.82 -6.82 21.57
CA GLU A 10 41.36 -6.88 21.70
C GLU A 10 40.63 -6.02 20.64
N ALA A 11 41.17 -4.83 20.35
CA ALA A 11 40.64 -3.97 19.30
C ALA A 11 40.75 -4.61 17.88
N GLU A 12 41.85 -5.35 17.66
CA GLU A 12 42.06 -6.06 16.38
C GLU A 12 41.14 -7.28 16.24
N GLU A 13 40.89 -8.02 17.32
CA GLU A 13 39.91 -9.11 17.32
C GLU A 13 38.50 -8.60 17.10
N LEU A 14 38.10 -7.50 17.75
CA LEU A 14 36.79 -6.86 17.54
C LEU A 14 36.62 -6.36 16.10
N ARG A 15 37.64 -5.77 15.49
CA ARG A 15 37.62 -5.37 14.08
C ARG A 15 37.42 -6.57 13.15
N ARG A 16 38.13 -7.68 13.40
CA ARG A 16 37.96 -8.91 12.62
C ARG A 16 36.54 -9.49 12.76
N ALA A 17 36.03 -9.55 13.98
CA ALA A 17 34.68 -10.00 14.25
C ALA A 17 33.62 -9.10 13.57
N LEU A 18 33.81 -7.78 13.60
CA LEU A 18 32.95 -6.83 12.92
C LEU A 18 32.91 -7.06 11.39
N VAL A 19 34.08 -7.23 10.77
CA VAL A 19 34.18 -7.50 9.30
C VAL A 19 33.48 -8.80 8.94
N VAL A 20 33.65 -9.85 9.75
CA VAL A 20 32.96 -11.13 9.53
C VAL A 20 31.44 -10.97 9.65
N THR A 21 30.97 -10.28 10.69
CA THR A 21 29.55 -10.02 10.93
C THR A 21 28.95 -9.19 9.79
N GLN A 22 29.64 -8.14 9.33
CA GLN A 22 29.19 -7.32 8.19
C GLN A 22 29.07 -8.14 6.91
N ARG A 23 30.03 -9.04 6.63
CA ARG A 23 29.97 -9.95 5.47
C ARG A 23 28.81 -10.93 5.57
N GLN A 24 28.54 -11.47 6.75
CA GLN A 24 27.41 -12.37 6.97
C GLN A 24 26.07 -11.62 6.78
N LEU A 25 25.97 -10.42 7.31
CA LEU A 25 24.78 -9.57 7.14
C LEU A 25 24.54 -9.22 5.67
N ALA A 26 25.59 -8.81 4.94
CA ALA A 26 25.49 -8.53 3.50
C ALA A 26 25.03 -9.75 2.71
N LYS A 27 25.54 -10.95 3.05
CA LYS A 27 25.12 -12.20 2.39
C LYS A 27 23.68 -12.58 2.72
N GLN A 28 23.22 -12.36 3.95
CA GLN A 28 21.82 -12.59 4.33
C GLN A 28 20.90 -11.60 3.60
N LYS A 29 21.27 -10.32 3.55
CA LYS A 29 20.52 -9.30 2.82
C LYS A 29 20.38 -9.68 1.33
N GLN A 30 21.48 -10.03 0.67
CA GLN A 30 21.44 -10.46 -0.74
C GLN A 30 20.51 -11.66 -0.96
N ARG A 31 20.51 -12.66 -0.07
CA ARG A 31 19.60 -13.81 -0.16
C ARG A 31 18.14 -13.42 0.01
N THR A 32 17.85 -12.48 0.90
CA THR A 32 16.48 -11.97 1.10
C THR A 32 16.02 -11.23 -0.15
N ASP A 33 16.86 -10.36 -0.71
CA ASP A 33 16.56 -9.60 -1.93
C ASP A 33 16.31 -10.54 -3.13
N GLU A 34 17.14 -11.58 -3.28
CA GLU A 34 16.99 -12.61 -4.32
C GLU A 34 15.67 -13.41 -4.14
N LEU A 35 15.33 -13.80 -2.91
CA LEU A 35 14.09 -14.51 -2.61
C LEU A 35 12.85 -13.64 -2.89
N VAL A 36 12.89 -12.38 -2.51
CA VAL A 36 11.81 -11.42 -2.76
C VAL A 36 11.63 -11.22 -4.26
N ALA A 37 12.70 -10.99 -4.99
CA ALA A 37 12.66 -10.83 -6.45
C ALA A 37 12.13 -12.09 -7.13
N ALA A 38 12.58 -13.28 -6.73
CA ALA A 38 12.09 -14.54 -7.27
C ALA A 38 10.61 -14.78 -6.96
N THR A 39 10.17 -14.44 -5.74
CA THR A 39 8.77 -14.57 -5.34
C THR A 39 7.89 -13.61 -6.15
N HIS A 40 8.36 -12.36 -6.34
CA HIS A 40 7.65 -11.37 -7.16
C HIS A 40 7.50 -11.87 -8.61
N GLU A 41 8.57 -12.31 -9.25
CA GLU A 41 8.52 -12.79 -10.63
C GLU A 41 7.68 -14.04 -10.77
N ALA A 42 7.74 -14.98 -9.83
CA ALA A 42 6.91 -16.18 -9.86
C ALA A 42 5.42 -15.84 -9.70
N ALA A 43 5.08 -14.94 -8.78
CA ALA A 43 3.70 -14.51 -8.58
C ALA A 43 3.18 -13.74 -9.79
N LYS A 44 3.99 -12.84 -10.35
CA LYS A 44 3.67 -12.11 -11.57
C LYS A 44 3.42 -13.08 -12.73
N ALA A 45 4.31 -14.04 -12.95
CA ALA A 45 4.15 -15.06 -13.98
C ALA A 45 2.87 -15.88 -13.79
N ALA A 46 2.57 -16.31 -12.55
CA ALA A 46 1.35 -17.04 -12.21
C ALA A 46 0.08 -16.22 -12.48
N MET A 47 0.08 -14.93 -12.13
CA MET A 47 -1.04 -14.04 -12.36
C MET A 47 -1.24 -13.72 -13.85
N LEU A 48 -0.17 -13.48 -14.59
CA LEU A 48 -0.23 -13.25 -16.02
C LEU A 48 -0.67 -14.51 -16.80
N ALA A 49 -0.31 -15.70 -16.33
CA ALA A 49 -0.77 -16.97 -16.90
C ALA A 49 -2.29 -17.17 -16.80
N LEU A 50 -2.97 -16.48 -15.86
CA LEU A 50 -4.43 -16.46 -15.78
C LEU A 50 -5.08 -15.64 -16.92
N GLY A 51 -4.28 -14.97 -17.72
CA GLY A 51 -4.72 -14.15 -18.85
C GLY A 51 -5.14 -12.72 -18.45
N PRO A 52 -5.37 -11.87 -19.45
CA PRO A 52 -5.74 -10.48 -19.21
C PRO A 52 -7.08 -10.39 -18.49
N VAL A 53 -7.16 -9.43 -17.58
CA VAL A 53 -8.42 -9.09 -16.92
C VAL A 53 -9.45 -8.65 -17.95
N GLY A 54 -10.58 -9.34 -17.98
CA GLY A 54 -11.65 -9.07 -18.96
C GLY A 54 -12.09 -7.60 -18.93
N LYS A 55 -12.38 -7.04 -20.11
CA LYS A 55 -12.84 -5.65 -20.26
C LYS A 55 -14.11 -5.41 -19.45
N VAL A 56 -14.14 -4.34 -18.69
CA VAL A 56 -15.32 -3.88 -17.95
C VAL A 56 -16.07 -2.89 -18.85
N SER A 57 -17.35 -3.15 -19.13
CA SER A 57 -18.20 -2.23 -19.89
C SER A 57 -18.41 -0.92 -19.14
N PRO A 58 -18.40 0.24 -19.82
CA PRO A 58 -18.69 1.51 -19.18
C PRO A 58 -20.14 1.53 -18.69
N PRO A 59 -20.43 2.20 -17.55
CA PRO A 59 -21.78 2.36 -17.06
C PRO A 59 -22.61 3.24 -18.00
N SER A 60 -23.91 2.95 -18.10
CA SER A 60 -24.87 3.83 -18.76
C SER A 60 -25.22 4.99 -17.82
N LEU A 61 -24.65 6.16 -18.09
CA LEU A 61 -24.86 7.36 -17.28
C LEU A 61 -25.92 8.25 -17.93
N GLY A 62 -27.00 8.53 -17.21
CA GLY A 62 -28.04 9.47 -17.65
C GLY A 62 -27.50 10.91 -17.78
N LYS A 63 -28.15 11.71 -18.66
CA LYS A 63 -27.86 13.15 -18.80
C LYS A 63 -28.52 13.90 -17.65
N ARG A 64 -27.82 14.00 -16.52
CA ARG A 64 -28.34 14.74 -15.33
C ARG A 64 -27.80 16.15 -15.31
N ARG A 65 -28.63 17.07 -14.83
CA ARG A 65 -28.28 18.49 -14.62
C ARG A 65 -27.90 18.67 -13.15
N GLY A 66 -26.82 19.34 -12.86
CA GLY A 66 -26.36 19.61 -11.51
C GLY A 66 -24.84 19.79 -11.50
N LYS A 67 -24.30 20.26 -10.39
CA LYS A 67 -22.84 20.34 -10.22
C LYS A 67 -22.30 18.90 -10.12
N PRO A 68 -21.28 18.54 -10.89
CA PRO A 68 -20.69 17.21 -10.80
C PRO A 68 -20.01 16.99 -9.45
N GLU A 69 -20.18 15.79 -8.92
CA GLU A 69 -19.46 15.29 -7.75
C GLU A 69 -18.45 14.23 -8.16
N VAL A 70 -17.42 14.06 -7.34
CA VAL A 70 -16.40 13.01 -7.49
C VAL A 70 -16.54 12.08 -6.31
N ALA A 71 -16.68 10.78 -6.57
CA ALA A 71 -16.65 9.79 -5.51
C ALA A 71 -15.22 9.57 -5.02
N LEU A 72 -15.05 9.44 -3.72
CA LEU A 72 -13.80 9.06 -3.09
C LEU A 72 -13.99 7.74 -2.36
N TRP A 73 -13.25 6.73 -2.78
CA TRP A 73 -13.14 5.45 -2.08
C TRP A 73 -11.80 5.41 -1.36
N HIS A 74 -11.84 5.41 -0.04
CA HIS A 74 -10.63 5.30 0.74
C HIS A 74 -10.60 3.95 1.45
N LEU A 75 -9.56 3.16 1.19
CA LEU A 75 -9.36 1.80 1.69
C LEU A 75 -7.94 1.70 2.25
N SER A 76 -7.84 1.21 3.47
CA SER A 76 -6.60 1.09 4.22
C SER A 76 -6.68 -0.12 5.15
N ASP A 77 -5.56 -0.58 5.66
CA ASP A 77 -5.46 -1.53 6.76
C ASP A 77 -6.24 -2.84 6.52
N TRP A 78 -6.13 -3.39 5.31
CA TRP A 78 -6.72 -4.70 5.04
C TRP A 78 -6.01 -5.80 5.81
N GLN A 79 -4.71 -5.62 6.05
CA GLN A 79 -3.86 -6.58 6.74
C GLN A 79 -4.10 -8.00 6.22
N GLY A 80 -3.99 -8.18 4.90
CA GLY A 80 -4.26 -9.44 4.22
C GLY A 80 -3.41 -10.55 4.79
N ALA A 81 -4.05 -11.63 5.17
CA ALA A 81 -3.58 -12.76 5.95
C ALA A 81 -3.57 -12.59 7.47
N LYS A 82 -3.88 -11.43 8.04
CA LYS A 82 -4.07 -11.31 9.49
C LYS A 82 -5.07 -12.34 9.97
N ARG A 83 -4.68 -13.11 10.99
CA ARG A 83 -5.54 -14.11 11.61
C ARG A 83 -5.85 -13.73 13.04
N THR A 84 -7.14 -13.60 13.34
CA THR A 84 -7.69 -13.43 14.70
C THR A 84 -8.88 -14.38 14.89
N ALA A 85 -9.56 -14.30 16.04
CA ALA A 85 -10.78 -15.09 16.27
C ALA A 85 -11.94 -14.72 15.32
N THR A 86 -11.92 -13.52 14.70
CA THR A 86 -13.03 -12.97 13.90
C THR A 86 -12.58 -12.38 12.55
N TYR A 87 -11.32 -12.58 12.18
CA TYR A 87 -10.73 -12.04 10.97
C TYR A 87 -9.72 -13.01 10.38
N ASP A 88 -9.81 -13.20 9.07
CA ASP A 88 -8.92 -13.97 8.22
C ASP A 88 -8.97 -13.44 6.78
N THR A 89 -8.24 -14.06 5.88
CA THR A 89 -8.19 -13.67 4.44
C THR A 89 -9.57 -13.68 3.79
N GLU A 90 -10.44 -14.63 4.11
CA GLU A 90 -11.77 -14.69 3.50
C GLU A 90 -12.71 -13.62 4.07
N VAL A 91 -12.67 -13.37 5.37
CA VAL A 91 -13.41 -12.25 6.00
C VAL A 91 -12.96 -10.91 5.45
N MET A 92 -11.64 -10.72 5.26
CA MET A 92 -11.10 -9.53 4.59
C MET A 92 -11.73 -9.34 3.21
N ARG A 93 -11.65 -10.37 2.36
CA ARG A 93 -12.19 -10.32 1.00
C ARG A 93 -13.68 -9.95 0.99
N GLN A 94 -14.47 -10.59 1.84
CA GLN A 94 -15.89 -10.32 1.95
C GLN A 94 -16.19 -8.88 2.38
N ARG A 95 -15.46 -8.36 3.37
CA ARG A 95 -15.63 -6.99 3.87
C ARG A 95 -15.28 -5.95 2.81
N VAL A 96 -14.15 -6.14 2.11
CA VAL A 96 -13.69 -5.23 1.06
C VAL A 96 -14.68 -5.21 -0.12
N MET A 97 -15.12 -6.36 -0.60
CA MET A 97 -16.10 -6.41 -1.69
C MET A 97 -17.45 -5.86 -1.27
N ARG A 98 -17.90 -6.13 -0.05
CA ARG A 98 -19.12 -5.53 0.49
C ARG A 98 -19.03 -4.00 0.58
N PHE A 99 -17.85 -3.45 0.91
CA PHE A 99 -17.62 -2.00 0.84
C PHE A 99 -17.82 -1.50 -0.60
N ALA A 100 -17.17 -2.13 -1.59
CA ALA A 100 -17.26 -1.72 -2.99
C ALA A 100 -18.71 -1.76 -3.51
N ASP A 101 -19.47 -2.81 -3.17
CA ASP A 101 -20.88 -2.94 -3.52
C ASP A 101 -21.73 -1.82 -2.89
N LYS A 102 -21.54 -1.56 -1.60
CA LYS A 102 -22.27 -0.48 -0.91
C LYS A 102 -21.92 0.90 -1.45
N ALA A 103 -20.66 1.14 -1.77
CA ALA A 103 -20.21 2.39 -2.36
C ALA A 103 -20.84 2.61 -3.75
N ALA A 104 -20.96 1.55 -4.55
CA ALA A 104 -21.67 1.60 -5.82
C ALA A 104 -23.17 1.94 -5.64
N VAL A 105 -23.84 1.29 -4.69
CA VAL A 105 -25.26 1.58 -4.37
C VAL A 105 -25.45 3.03 -3.90
N LEU A 106 -24.60 3.51 -2.99
CA LEU A 106 -24.67 4.90 -2.52
C LEU A 106 -24.43 5.88 -3.67
N THR A 107 -23.54 5.57 -4.60
CA THR A 107 -23.30 6.38 -5.78
C THR A 107 -24.56 6.51 -6.64
N GLU A 108 -25.33 5.43 -6.83
CA GLU A 108 -26.60 5.51 -7.56
C GLU A 108 -27.64 6.40 -6.86
N VAL A 109 -27.68 6.38 -5.53
CA VAL A 109 -28.52 7.30 -4.73
C VAL A 109 -28.13 8.76 -4.99
N HIS A 110 -26.82 9.07 -4.91
CA HIS A 110 -26.30 10.43 -5.18
C HIS A 110 -26.54 10.85 -6.62
N ARG A 111 -26.43 9.93 -7.58
CA ARG A 111 -26.73 10.18 -8.99
C ARG A 111 -28.17 10.60 -9.25
N ALA A 112 -29.10 10.38 -8.34
CA ALA A 112 -30.46 10.91 -8.47
C ALA A 112 -30.44 12.43 -8.56
N HIS A 113 -29.50 13.10 -7.93
CA HIS A 113 -29.43 14.55 -7.82
C HIS A 113 -28.23 15.19 -8.54
N HIS A 114 -27.09 14.50 -8.58
CA HIS A 114 -25.83 15.03 -9.12
C HIS A 114 -25.18 14.07 -10.12
N PRO A 115 -24.47 14.57 -11.17
CA PRO A 115 -23.62 13.71 -11.96
C PRO A 115 -22.41 13.22 -11.14
N VAL A 116 -22.26 11.91 -10.95
CA VAL A 116 -21.10 11.29 -10.30
C VAL A 116 -20.44 10.35 -11.31
N ASN A 117 -19.58 10.90 -12.13
CA ASN A 117 -18.96 10.20 -13.26
C ASN A 117 -17.56 9.68 -12.96
N ASN A 118 -16.88 10.31 -12.00
CA ASN A 118 -15.48 10.05 -11.66
C ASN A 118 -15.37 9.50 -10.26
N CYS A 119 -14.42 8.60 -10.08
CA CYS A 119 -14.05 8.07 -8.76
C CYS A 119 -12.53 8.19 -8.58
N VAL A 120 -12.12 8.59 -7.40
CA VAL A 120 -10.76 8.47 -6.92
C VAL A 120 -10.74 7.34 -5.89
N ILE A 121 -9.88 6.34 -6.10
CA ILE A 121 -9.60 5.29 -5.13
C ILE A 121 -8.27 5.61 -4.47
N MET A 122 -8.27 5.72 -3.16
CA MET A 122 -7.07 5.86 -2.34
C MET A 122 -6.82 4.57 -1.57
N PHE A 123 -5.68 3.93 -1.83
CA PHE A 123 -5.19 2.84 -1.01
C PHE A 123 -4.18 3.40 0.00
N GLY A 124 -4.51 3.35 1.29
CA GLY A 124 -3.77 4.01 2.37
C GLY A 124 -2.63 3.18 2.98
N GLY A 125 -2.30 2.04 2.40
CA GLY A 125 -1.26 1.15 2.93
C GLY A 125 -1.80 0.07 3.87
N ASP A 126 -0.89 -0.79 4.35
CA ASP A 126 -1.16 -1.96 5.17
C ASP A 126 -2.18 -2.92 4.52
N MET A 127 -2.04 -3.10 3.19
CA MET A 127 -2.86 -4.03 2.44
C MET A 127 -2.56 -5.47 2.80
N VAL A 128 -1.28 -5.80 3.06
CA VAL A 128 -0.83 -7.10 3.56
C VAL A 128 -0.51 -7.03 5.05
N GLU A 129 -0.61 -8.17 5.74
CA GLU A 129 -0.06 -8.29 7.11
C GLU A 129 1.46 -8.30 7.11
N GLY A 130 2.08 -8.89 6.08
CA GLY A 130 3.53 -9.00 5.99
C GLY A 130 4.11 -10.09 6.90
N LEU A 131 5.44 -10.07 7.07
CA LEU A 131 6.17 -11.07 7.88
C LEU A 131 7.38 -10.50 8.64
N PHE A 132 7.85 -9.31 8.28
CA PHE A 132 9.21 -8.88 8.64
C PHE A 132 9.27 -7.71 9.61
N ASN A 133 8.19 -6.97 9.77
CA ASN A 133 8.20 -5.72 10.53
C ASN A 133 7.95 -5.92 12.03
N PHE A 134 7.05 -6.83 12.38
CA PHE A 134 6.68 -7.11 13.75
C PHE A 134 6.94 -8.57 14.13
N PRO A 135 7.46 -8.87 15.34
CA PRO A 135 7.80 -10.23 15.76
C PRO A 135 6.61 -11.20 15.77
N THR A 136 5.38 -10.70 15.94
CA THR A 136 4.18 -11.52 16.04
C THR A 136 3.59 -11.89 14.67
N GLN A 137 3.92 -11.18 13.61
CA GLN A 137 3.33 -11.38 12.27
C GLN A 137 3.38 -12.84 11.81
N ALA A 138 4.53 -13.50 11.95
CA ALA A 138 4.69 -14.88 11.51
C ALA A 138 3.78 -15.90 12.22
N HIS A 139 3.22 -15.54 13.38
CA HIS A 139 2.35 -16.41 14.20
C HIS A 139 0.86 -16.06 14.06
N GLU A 140 0.56 -14.90 13.50
CA GLU A 140 -0.78 -14.33 13.40
C GLU A 140 -1.26 -14.22 11.94
N ILE A 141 -0.81 -15.13 11.08
CA ILE A 141 -1.18 -15.18 9.67
C ILE A 141 -1.85 -16.51 9.31
N ASP A 142 -2.73 -16.49 8.31
CA ASP A 142 -3.39 -17.64 7.73
C ASP A 142 -2.85 -18.06 6.36
N SER A 143 -1.95 -17.26 5.79
CA SER A 143 -1.37 -17.49 4.47
C SER A 143 0.07 -17.01 4.37
N THR A 144 0.83 -17.65 3.49
CA THR A 144 2.23 -17.30 3.22
C THR A 144 2.35 -15.92 2.57
N LEU A 145 3.53 -15.32 2.61
CA LEU A 145 3.78 -14.02 1.96
C LEU A 145 3.46 -14.05 0.46
N PHE A 146 3.73 -15.16 -0.21
CA PHE A 146 3.36 -15.35 -1.61
C PHE A 146 1.84 -15.31 -1.81
N GLU A 147 1.08 -15.99 -0.96
CA GLU A 147 -0.38 -15.99 -1.01
C GLU A 147 -0.95 -14.63 -0.65
N GLN A 148 -0.39 -13.92 0.33
CA GLN A 148 -0.74 -12.54 0.64
C GLN A 148 -0.61 -11.66 -0.61
N TYR A 149 0.54 -11.72 -1.25
CA TYR A 149 0.83 -10.94 -2.46
C TYR A 149 -0.19 -11.23 -3.57
N VAL A 150 -0.46 -12.49 -3.88
CA VAL A 150 -1.40 -12.88 -4.93
C VAL A 150 -2.85 -12.49 -4.57
N ASN A 151 -3.29 -12.81 -3.36
CA ASN A 151 -4.67 -12.57 -2.94
C ASN A 151 -5.00 -11.09 -2.85
N VAL A 152 -4.10 -10.28 -2.27
CA VAL A 152 -4.29 -8.84 -2.16
C VAL A 152 -4.24 -8.17 -3.53
N SER A 153 -3.31 -8.55 -4.42
CA SER A 153 -3.27 -8.02 -5.78
C SER A 153 -4.57 -8.29 -6.54
N ARG A 154 -5.13 -9.50 -6.43
CA ARG A 154 -6.41 -9.85 -7.04
C ARG A 154 -7.55 -9.02 -6.47
N LEU A 155 -7.59 -8.85 -5.17
CA LEU A 155 -8.63 -8.08 -4.50
C LEU A 155 -8.58 -6.60 -4.90
N ILE A 156 -7.38 -6.01 -5.04
CA ILE A 156 -7.20 -4.66 -5.61
C ILE A 156 -7.78 -4.58 -7.03
N VAL A 157 -7.47 -5.56 -7.88
CA VAL A 157 -8.05 -5.65 -9.23
C VAL A 157 -9.57 -5.70 -9.19
N ASP A 158 -10.15 -6.52 -8.32
CA ASP A 158 -11.61 -6.66 -8.19
C ASP A 158 -12.27 -5.35 -7.74
N VAL A 159 -11.70 -4.64 -6.78
CA VAL A 159 -12.16 -3.32 -6.32
C VAL A 159 -12.12 -2.30 -7.45
N VAL A 160 -11.01 -2.21 -8.18
CA VAL A 160 -10.87 -1.28 -9.31
C VAL A 160 -11.84 -1.62 -10.44
N ARG A 161 -12.08 -2.90 -10.72
CA ARG A 161 -13.08 -3.35 -11.71
C ARG A 161 -14.49 -2.96 -11.30
N GLN A 162 -14.83 -3.12 -10.02
CA GLN A 162 -16.15 -2.69 -9.50
C GLN A 162 -16.33 -1.17 -9.66
N ALA A 163 -15.28 -0.39 -9.38
CA ALA A 163 -15.31 1.05 -9.64
C ALA A 163 -15.46 1.36 -11.14
N LEU A 164 -14.72 0.68 -12.01
CA LEU A 164 -14.85 0.84 -13.47
C LEU A 164 -16.24 0.44 -14.01
N ALA A 165 -16.93 -0.50 -13.37
CA ALA A 165 -18.31 -0.84 -13.68
C ALA A 165 -19.28 0.26 -13.22
N THR A 166 -18.91 1.03 -12.20
CA THR A 166 -19.75 2.06 -11.59
C THR A 166 -19.48 3.46 -12.17
N TYR A 167 -18.22 3.79 -12.49
CA TYR A 167 -17.83 5.14 -12.91
C TYR A 167 -17.27 5.17 -14.33
N LYS A 168 -17.38 6.35 -14.96
CA LYS A 168 -16.84 6.60 -16.30
C LYS A 168 -15.33 6.63 -16.30
N HIS A 169 -14.73 7.27 -15.29
CA HIS A 169 -13.28 7.35 -15.08
C HIS A 169 -12.93 7.03 -13.64
N VAL A 170 -11.86 6.29 -13.45
CA VAL A 170 -11.33 5.91 -12.15
C VAL A 170 -9.87 6.35 -12.09
N THR A 171 -9.50 7.06 -11.03
CA THR A 171 -8.11 7.38 -10.68
C THR A 171 -7.72 6.59 -9.44
N VAL A 172 -6.62 5.89 -9.48
CA VAL A 172 -6.06 5.17 -8.34
C VAL A 172 -4.83 5.89 -7.83
N VAL A 173 -4.79 6.12 -6.54
CA VAL A 173 -3.65 6.67 -5.79
C VAL A 173 -3.36 5.70 -4.66
N ALA A 174 -2.11 5.32 -4.49
CA ALA A 174 -1.71 4.30 -3.52
C ALA A 174 -0.53 4.76 -2.67
N GLU A 175 -0.57 4.46 -1.38
CA GLU A 175 0.50 4.68 -0.41
C GLU A 175 0.88 3.34 0.21
N TRP A 176 2.11 3.22 0.70
CA TRP A 176 2.62 1.99 1.31
C TRP A 176 2.51 2.07 2.82
N GLY A 177 2.05 0.98 3.42
CA GLY A 177 2.01 0.84 4.85
C GLY A 177 3.33 0.36 5.47
N ASN A 178 3.31 0.20 6.76
CA ASN A 178 4.47 -0.29 7.50
C ASN A 178 4.45 -1.83 7.69
N HIS A 179 3.30 -2.48 7.60
CA HIS A 179 3.18 -3.95 7.70
C HIS A 179 3.83 -4.67 6.53
N GLY A 180 3.66 -4.17 5.31
CA GLY A 180 4.23 -4.75 4.09
C GLY A 180 5.73 -4.54 3.90
N ARG A 181 6.42 -3.79 4.78
CA ARG A 181 7.85 -3.51 4.65
C ARG A 181 8.69 -4.78 4.73
N ILE A 182 9.63 -4.92 3.79
CA ILE A 182 10.57 -6.05 3.74
C ILE A 182 11.79 -5.68 4.58
N GLY A 183 11.75 -6.06 5.86
CA GLY A 183 12.80 -5.76 6.82
C GLY A 183 12.49 -4.58 7.74
N SER A 184 13.27 -4.47 8.80
CA SER A 184 13.08 -3.47 9.85
C SER A 184 13.64 -2.10 9.44
N LYS A 185 13.01 -1.02 9.91
CA LYS A 185 13.58 0.35 9.84
C LYS A 185 15.01 0.43 10.37
N ARG A 186 15.35 -0.42 11.36
CA ARG A 186 16.68 -0.47 11.98
C ARG A 186 17.73 -1.05 11.06
N ASP A 187 17.34 -1.85 10.08
CA ASP A 187 18.24 -2.53 9.14
C ASP A 187 18.58 -1.65 7.93
N GLY A 188 18.07 -0.41 7.88
CA GLY A 188 18.33 0.53 6.80
C GLY A 188 17.70 0.13 5.46
N VAL A 189 16.70 -0.75 5.49
CA VAL A 189 15.98 -1.15 4.28
C VAL A 189 15.13 0.02 3.79
N PRO A 190 15.19 0.35 2.48
CA PRO A 190 14.35 1.40 1.91
C PRO A 190 12.86 1.14 2.17
N ARG A 191 12.08 2.20 2.40
CA ARG A 191 10.64 2.08 2.58
C ARG A 191 9.97 1.53 1.32
N SER A 192 10.53 1.82 0.16
CA SER A 192 10.08 1.33 -1.14
C SER A 192 10.16 -0.18 -1.32
N ASP A 193 10.97 -0.88 -0.51
CA ASP A 193 11.00 -2.35 -0.46
C ASP A 193 9.82 -2.82 0.39
N ASN A 194 8.65 -2.91 -0.26
CA ASN A 194 7.38 -3.08 0.39
C ASN A 194 6.44 -3.97 -0.45
N VAL A 195 5.80 -4.92 0.20
CA VAL A 195 4.87 -5.86 -0.45
C VAL A 195 3.60 -5.15 -0.92
N ASP A 196 3.10 -4.13 -0.22
CA ASP A 196 1.97 -3.32 -0.71
C ASP A 196 2.29 -2.72 -2.08
N ARG A 197 3.49 -2.13 -2.23
CA ARG A 197 3.96 -1.61 -3.52
C ARG A 197 3.96 -2.67 -4.60
N MET A 198 4.44 -3.88 -4.28
CA MET A 198 4.43 -5.00 -5.22
C MET A 198 3.00 -5.37 -5.63
N CYS A 199 2.05 -5.38 -4.68
CA CYS A 199 0.64 -5.63 -4.95
C CYS A 199 0.04 -4.57 -5.89
N TYR A 200 0.34 -3.31 -5.66
CA TYR A 200 -0.14 -2.21 -6.50
C TYR A 200 0.42 -2.28 -7.92
N GLU A 201 1.71 -2.55 -8.04
CA GLU A 201 2.36 -2.67 -9.35
C GLU A 201 1.81 -3.84 -10.17
N LEU A 202 1.60 -5.00 -9.54
CA LEU A 202 0.98 -6.14 -10.20
C LEU A 202 -0.47 -5.84 -10.61
N ALA A 203 -1.27 -5.24 -9.74
CA ALA A 203 -2.63 -4.86 -10.06
C ALA A 203 -2.69 -3.83 -11.22
N ARG A 204 -1.77 -2.87 -11.23
CA ARG A 204 -1.62 -1.89 -12.32
C ARG A 204 -1.34 -2.58 -13.66
N GLN A 205 -0.39 -3.53 -13.68
CA GLN A 205 -0.04 -4.28 -14.90
C GLN A 205 -1.21 -5.14 -15.40
N LEU A 206 -1.96 -5.79 -14.51
CA LEU A 206 -3.13 -6.60 -14.87
C LEU A 206 -4.28 -5.77 -15.45
N LEU A 207 -4.36 -4.48 -15.11
CA LEU A 207 -5.39 -3.54 -15.56
C LEU A 207 -4.89 -2.62 -16.68
N GLU A 208 -3.64 -2.82 -17.16
CA GLU A 208 -3.02 -1.99 -18.18
C GLU A 208 -3.86 -1.94 -19.47
N GLY A 209 -3.81 -0.82 -20.17
CA GLY A 209 -4.53 -0.61 -21.43
C GLY A 209 -6.00 -0.25 -21.28
N ASN A 210 -6.52 -0.05 -20.07
CA ASN A 210 -7.87 0.48 -19.87
C ASN A 210 -7.87 2.02 -19.95
N PRO A 211 -8.44 2.65 -21.00
CA PRO A 211 -8.38 4.10 -21.19
C PRO A 211 -9.22 4.90 -20.16
N ARG A 212 -9.99 4.22 -19.34
CA ARG A 212 -10.81 4.83 -18.28
C ARG A 212 -10.15 4.76 -16.91
N LEU A 213 -8.96 4.15 -16.82
CA LEU A 213 -8.19 4.02 -15.60
C LEU A 213 -6.94 4.88 -15.68
N THR A 214 -6.77 5.75 -14.70
CA THR A 214 -5.52 6.46 -14.44
C THR A 214 -4.92 5.90 -13.16
N TRP A 215 -3.68 5.41 -13.24
CA TRP A 215 -2.95 4.98 -12.06
C TRP A 215 -1.83 5.98 -11.80
N GLN A 216 -1.91 6.70 -10.68
CA GLN A 216 -0.89 7.67 -10.30
C GLN A 216 0.35 6.95 -9.80
N ASP A 217 1.51 7.33 -10.33
CA ASP A 217 2.79 6.84 -9.80
C ASP A 217 2.97 7.29 -8.35
N CYS A 218 3.63 6.44 -7.56
CA CYS A 218 3.86 6.64 -6.13
C CYS A 218 5.37 6.75 -5.85
N PRO A 219 6.02 7.88 -6.19
CA PRO A 219 7.47 8.03 -6.08
C PRO A 219 7.95 8.36 -4.66
N GLU A 220 7.07 8.85 -3.80
CA GLU A 220 7.38 9.39 -2.47
C GLU A 220 6.45 8.79 -1.40
N ASP A 221 6.75 9.08 -0.14
CA ASP A 221 5.96 8.68 1.04
C ASP A 221 4.68 9.50 1.23
N ILE A 222 4.41 10.45 0.36
CA ILE A 222 3.26 11.35 0.42
C ILE A 222 2.69 11.48 -0.98
N GLN A 223 1.45 11.06 -1.16
CA GLN A 223 0.78 11.18 -2.43
C GLN A 223 -0.06 12.46 -2.47
N ARG A 224 0.05 13.19 -3.56
CA ARG A 224 -0.76 14.38 -3.83
C ARG A 224 -1.74 14.08 -4.93
N VAL A 225 -3.00 14.38 -4.71
CA VAL A 225 -4.07 14.05 -5.65
C VAL A 225 -5.10 15.16 -5.75
N GLU A 226 -5.63 15.37 -6.94
CA GLU A 226 -6.75 16.27 -7.18
C GLU A 226 -8.07 15.48 -7.14
N ILE A 227 -9.01 15.93 -6.33
CA ILE A 227 -10.36 15.36 -6.20
C ILE A 227 -11.36 16.46 -6.51
N GLY A 228 -11.84 16.49 -7.75
CA GLY A 228 -12.67 17.59 -8.24
C GLY A 228 -11.91 18.92 -8.17
N ASN A 229 -12.38 19.86 -7.35
CA ASN A 229 -11.75 21.17 -7.15
C ASN A 229 -10.82 21.20 -5.93
N TYR A 230 -10.64 20.08 -5.24
CA TYR A 230 -9.83 19.99 -4.02
C TYR A 230 -8.49 19.32 -4.30
N ARG A 231 -7.48 19.72 -3.56
CA ARG A 231 -6.18 19.07 -3.51
C ARG A 231 -6.05 18.35 -2.18
N ALA A 232 -5.76 17.07 -2.25
CA ALA A 232 -5.60 16.21 -1.08
C ALA A 232 -4.17 15.65 -1.00
N ILE A 233 -3.77 15.29 0.20
CA ILE A 233 -2.63 14.42 0.43
C ILE A 233 -3.10 13.09 1.04
N LEU A 234 -2.44 12.03 0.63
CA LEU A 234 -2.58 10.70 1.22
C LEU A 234 -1.24 10.31 1.83
N ILE A 235 -1.27 9.89 3.08
CA ILE A 235 -0.14 9.33 3.83
C ILE A 235 -0.62 8.08 4.57
N HIS A 236 0.29 7.19 4.89
CA HIS A 236 -0.07 6.05 5.75
C HIS A 236 -0.16 6.47 7.23
N GLY A 237 0.74 7.33 7.69
CA GLY A 237 0.70 7.88 9.05
C GLY A 237 1.82 7.39 9.98
N ASP A 238 2.54 6.32 9.65
CA ASP A 238 3.66 5.82 10.43
C ASP A 238 4.86 6.80 10.45
N GLU A 239 4.85 7.81 9.59
CA GLU A 239 5.82 8.91 9.54
C GLU A 239 5.55 9.99 10.59
N VAL A 240 4.30 10.12 11.04
CA VAL A 240 3.86 11.25 11.88
C VAL A 240 4.09 11.00 13.35
N GLY A 241 4.04 9.74 13.78
CA GLY A 241 4.13 9.37 15.18
C GLY A 241 5.30 8.45 15.51
N ARG A 242 5.67 8.41 16.78
CA ARG A 242 6.51 7.34 17.33
C ARG A 242 5.61 6.27 17.93
N ASN A 243 5.88 5.00 17.63
CA ASN A 243 5.12 3.84 18.16
C ASN A 243 3.60 3.88 17.86
N GLY A 244 3.20 4.42 16.70
CA GLY A 244 1.80 4.47 16.31
C GLY A 244 0.96 5.57 16.99
N PHE A 245 1.57 6.44 17.79
CA PHE A 245 0.89 7.55 18.44
C PHE A 245 1.49 8.90 18.04
N ALA A 246 0.67 9.76 17.47
CA ALA A 246 1.03 11.14 17.20
C ALA A 246 0.23 12.07 18.13
N SER A 247 0.92 12.99 18.79
CA SER A 247 0.22 14.05 19.53
C SER A 247 -0.46 15.01 18.54
N PRO A 248 -1.56 15.71 18.91
CA PRO A 248 -2.16 16.72 18.05
C PRO A 248 -1.16 17.77 17.57
N MET A 249 -0.20 18.17 18.39
CA MET A 249 0.85 19.13 18.02
C MET A 249 1.81 18.56 16.99
N THR A 250 2.15 17.28 17.07
CA THR A 250 2.98 16.58 16.07
C THR A 250 2.26 16.58 14.73
N ILE A 251 0.97 16.26 14.72
CA ILE A 251 0.12 16.28 13.52
C ILE A 251 0.11 17.68 12.90
N VAL A 252 -0.20 18.72 13.69
CA VAL A 252 -0.21 20.11 13.21
C VAL A 252 1.13 20.53 12.62
N ALA A 253 2.25 20.16 13.26
CA ALA A 253 3.59 20.48 12.77
C ALA A 253 3.89 19.81 11.41
N HIS A 254 3.50 18.53 11.23
CA HIS A 254 3.62 17.86 9.94
C HIS A 254 2.72 18.47 8.87
N CYS A 255 1.47 18.80 9.19
CA CYS A 255 0.56 19.50 8.28
C CYS A 255 1.14 20.83 7.82
N ALA A 256 1.66 21.65 8.72
CA ALA A 256 2.29 22.92 8.39
C ALA A 256 3.52 22.74 7.47
N ARG A 257 4.34 21.72 7.76
CA ARG A 257 5.52 21.38 6.94
C ARG A 257 5.12 20.95 5.52
N TRP A 258 4.12 20.11 5.39
CA TRP A 258 3.65 19.66 4.08
C TRP A 258 2.98 20.79 3.30
N GLN A 259 2.24 21.67 4.00
CA GLN A 259 1.61 22.85 3.41
C GLN A 259 2.63 23.85 2.84
N SER A 260 3.81 23.97 3.46
CA SER A 260 4.87 24.85 2.97
C SER A 260 5.49 24.36 1.65
N GLY A 261 5.51 23.04 1.41
CA GLY A 261 6.03 22.43 0.19
C GLY A 261 5.05 22.40 -0.98
N SER A 262 3.75 22.30 -0.68
CA SER A 262 2.70 22.32 -1.71
C SER A 262 1.35 22.64 -1.07
N ARG A 263 0.57 23.51 -1.68
CA ARG A 263 -0.77 23.80 -1.18
C ARG A 263 -1.70 22.61 -1.36
N TRP A 264 -2.42 22.26 -0.31
CA TRP A 264 -3.44 21.24 -0.28
C TRP A 264 -4.64 21.70 0.56
N ASP A 265 -5.81 21.19 0.29
CA ASP A 265 -7.07 21.66 0.90
C ASP A 265 -7.48 20.79 2.09
N PHE A 266 -7.17 19.48 2.04
CA PHE A 266 -7.36 18.55 3.15
C PHE A 266 -6.37 17.38 3.08
N GLY A 267 -6.15 16.72 4.20
CA GLY A 267 -5.35 15.50 4.33
C GLY A 267 -6.18 14.33 4.82
N LEU A 268 -5.88 13.15 4.34
CA LEU A 268 -6.45 11.89 4.80
C LEU A 268 -5.35 11.07 5.47
N TRP A 269 -5.65 10.57 6.66
CA TRP A 269 -4.71 9.94 7.58
C TRP A 269 -5.30 8.64 8.12
N PHE A 270 -4.43 7.69 8.42
CA PHE A 270 -4.80 6.40 9.03
C PHE A 270 -3.75 5.94 10.00
#